data_4613ab2574acc1733a343f9643c6b68e
#
_entry.id   4613ab2574acc1733a343f9643c6b68e
#
_cell.length_a   1.000
_cell.length_b   1.000
_cell.length_c   1.000
_cell.angle_alpha   90.00
_cell.angle_beta   90.00
_cell.angle_gamma   90.00
#
_symmetry.space_group_name_H-M   'P 1'
#
loop_
_entity.id
_entity.type
_entity.pdbx_description
1 polymer ?
#
loop_
_entity_poly.entity_id
_entity_poly.type
_entity_poly.pdbx_seq_one_letter_code
_entity_poly.pdbx_strand_id
1 'polypeptide(L)'
;MSRCNALRHGLTAETVIGPLEDAEDYKAFEAAVTADYDAQSAVERELVLRLASLLWRLRRATTMETGLFEIHAEHLRDNRQNLRVLTQSQNVISPAAGGELNGGAKSAGVAIEFARCFLRLANLPNFALDRLSRYEATLWRQARRTLYALEMLDRRKPQERSHHVWQFGMKNTIKGNAVTR
;
A
#
# COMPACT_ATOMS: atom_id res chain seq x y z
N MET A 1 21.54 20.55 6.16
CA MET A 1 21.46 19.18 6.76
C MET A 1 20.18 18.41 6.45
N SER A 2 19.22 18.97 5.69
CA SER A 2 17.93 18.30 5.38
C SER A 2 17.98 17.26 4.24
N ARG A 3 18.93 17.38 3.32
CA ARG A 3 19.03 16.51 2.12
C ARG A 3 19.37 15.04 2.44
N CYS A 4 20.23 14.81 3.43
CA CYS A 4 20.65 13.45 3.80
C CYS A 4 19.55 12.64 4.49
N ASN A 5 18.60 13.30 5.18
CA ASN A 5 17.47 12.60 5.83
C ASN A 5 16.39 12.15 4.83
N ALA A 6 16.20 12.88 3.73
CA ALA A 6 15.25 12.50 2.68
C ALA A 6 15.71 11.24 1.93
N LEU A 7 17.01 11.10 1.68
CA LEU A 7 17.61 9.91 1.07
C LEU A 7 17.52 8.67 1.98
N ARG A 8 17.52 8.85 3.30
CA ARG A 8 17.54 7.75 4.27
C ARG A 8 16.21 6.98 4.36
N HIS A 9 15.10 7.62 4.00
CA HIS A 9 13.76 7.01 4.14
C HIS A 9 13.06 6.75 2.80
N GLY A 10 13.62 7.18 1.68
CA GLY A 10 13.10 6.90 0.33
C GLY A 10 11.70 7.45 0.01
N LEU A 11 10.97 7.98 1.00
CA LEU A 11 9.58 8.46 0.85
C LEU A 11 9.49 9.86 0.25
N THR A 12 10.51 10.70 0.54
CA THR A 12 10.61 12.07 0.02
C THR A 12 11.83 12.26 -0.87
N ALA A 13 12.54 11.17 -1.22
CA ALA A 13 13.70 11.22 -2.08
C ALA A 13 13.33 11.74 -3.47
N GLU A 14 14.25 12.44 -4.08
CA GLU A 14 14.16 12.89 -5.47
C GLU A 14 14.05 11.70 -6.44
N THR A 15 14.66 10.57 -6.08
CA THR A 15 14.52 9.30 -6.79
C THR A 15 13.19 8.63 -6.47
N VAL A 16 12.42 8.32 -7.51
CA VAL A 16 11.12 7.66 -7.40
C VAL A 16 11.28 6.22 -6.91
N ILE A 17 12.34 5.54 -7.34
CA ILE A 17 12.63 4.13 -7.06
C ILE A 17 13.53 4.04 -5.84
N GLY A 18 13.13 3.24 -4.85
CA GLY A 18 13.94 2.93 -3.66
C GLY A 18 14.98 1.84 -3.96
N PRO A 19 16.01 1.70 -3.10
CA PRO A 19 17.09 0.73 -3.30
C PRO A 19 16.64 -0.74 -3.19
N LEU A 20 15.45 -1.00 -2.65
CA LEU A 20 14.86 -2.33 -2.50
C LEU A 20 13.72 -2.59 -3.50
N GLU A 21 13.50 -1.68 -4.45
CA GLU A 21 12.44 -1.78 -5.45
C GLU A 21 13.01 -2.13 -6.81
N ASP A 22 12.22 -2.86 -7.60
CA ASP A 22 12.56 -3.17 -8.97
C ASP A 22 12.22 -1.99 -9.89
N ALA A 23 13.21 -1.58 -10.68
CA ALA A 23 13.04 -0.51 -11.67
C ALA A 23 12.10 -0.91 -12.82
N GLU A 24 12.06 -2.19 -13.17
CA GLU A 24 11.18 -2.69 -14.23
C GLU A 24 9.72 -2.69 -13.77
N ASP A 25 9.46 -3.06 -12.51
CA ASP A 25 8.12 -2.97 -11.91
C ASP A 25 7.62 -1.53 -11.90
N TYR A 26 8.48 -0.56 -11.56
CA TYR A 26 8.11 0.85 -11.60
C TYR A 26 7.80 1.30 -13.04
N LYS A 27 8.61 0.93 -14.02
CA LYS A 27 8.38 1.29 -15.42
C LYS A 27 7.07 0.70 -15.95
N ALA A 28 6.78 -0.56 -15.62
CA ALA A 28 5.52 -1.20 -15.98
C ALA A 28 4.33 -0.47 -15.35
N PHE A 29 4.43 -0.10 -14.09
CA PHE A 29 3.40 0.67 -13.39
C PHE A 29 3.21 2.07 -13.98
N GLU A 30 4.31 2.80 -14.24
CA GLU A 30 4.28 4.12 -14.87
C GLU A 30 3.64 4.06 -16.25
N ALA A 31 4.01 3.05 -17.05
CA ALA A 31 3.41 2.83 -18.38
C ALA A 31 1.91 2.56 -18.29
N ALA A 32 1.46 1.73 -17.32
CA ALA A 32 0.06 1.46 -17.11
C ALA A 32 -0.72 2.73 -16.72
N VAL A 33 -0.23 3.51 -15.76
CA VAL A 33 -0.86 4.79 -15.39
C VAL A 33 -0.88 5.76 -16.57
N THR A 34 0.19 5.82 -17.35
CA THR A 34 0.26 6.69 -18.53
C THR A 34 -0.72 6.29 -19.61
N ALA A 35 -0.97 4.99 -19.79
CA ALA A 35 -1.94 4.48 -20.74
C ALA A 35 -3.39 4.81 -20.37
N ASP A 36 -3.70 4.95 -19.08
CA ASP A 36 -5.04 5.33 -18.60
C ASP A 36 -5.40 6.78 -18.93
N TYR A 37 -4.38 7.63 -19.15
CA TYR A 37 -4.54 9.05 -19.44
C TYR A 37 -4.07 9.34 -20.88
N ASP A 38 -4.98 9.73 -21.76
CA ASP A 38 -4.65 10.19 -23.14
C ASP A 38 -4.04 11.60 -23.11
N ALA A 39 -2.84 11.72 -22.54
CA ALA A 39 -2.14 12.98 -22.31
C ALA A 39 -1.60 13.55 -23.63
N GLN A 40 -2.20 14.63 -24.12
CA GLN A 40 -1.87 15.23 -25.41
C GLN A 40 -0.84 16.36 -25.30
N SER A 41 -0.91 17.14 -24.22
CA SER A 41 0.02 18.23 -23.97
C SER A 41 1.23 17.79 -23.13
N ALA A 42 2.31 18.53 -23.21
CA ALA A 42 3.50 18.31 -22.38
C ALA A 42 3.16 18.45 -20.88
N VAL A 43 2.28 19.39 -20.53
CA VAL A 43 1.84 19.62 -19.14
C VAL A 43 1.04 18.43 -18.63
N GLU A 44 0.14 17.87 -19.44
CA GLU A 44 -0.62 16.67 -19.07
C GLU A 44 0.31 15.48 -18.84
N ARG A 45 1.26 15.25 -19.74
CA ARG A 45 2.24 14.17 -19.59
C ARG A 45 3.05 14.29 -18.31
N GLU A 46 3.53 15.49 -17.99
CA GLU A 46 4.26 15.74 -16.76
C GLU A 46 3.41 15.48 -15.52
N LEU A 47 2.14 15.90 -15.52
CA LEU A 47 1.23 15.63 -14.42
C LEU A 47 0.92 14.14 -14.26
N VAL A 48 0.78 13.39 -15.35
CA VAL A 48 0.56 11.94 -15.31
C VAL A 48 1.79 11.22 -14.75
N LEU A 49 2.99 11.56 -15.19
CA LEU A 49 4.24 11.00 -14.64
C LEU A 49 4.39 11.32 -13.16
N ARG A 50 4.06 12.55 -12.77
CA ARG A 50 4.03 12.94 -11.35
C ARG A 50 3.02 12.13 -10.56
N LEU A 51 1.82 11.91 -11.10
CA LEU A 51 0.80 11.08 -10.47
C LEU A 51 1.30 9.64 -10.27
N ALA A 52 1.87 9.02 -11.30
CA ALA A 52 2.45 7.69 -11.22
C ALA A 52 3.51 7.60 -10.09
N SER A 53 4.43 8.58 -10.03
CA SER A 53 5.44 8.63 -8.99
C SER A 53 4.85 8.76 -7.57
N LEU A 54 3.78 9.52 -7.39
CA LEU A 54 3.10 9.69 -6.11
C LEU A 54 2.36 8.43 -5.68
N LEU A 55 1.66 7.78 -6.61
CA LEU A 55 0.96 6.52 -6.36
C LEU A 55 1.93 5.37 -6.03
N TRP A 56 3.09 5.32 -6.70
CA TRP A 56 4.15 4.36 -6.38
C TRP A 56 4.67 4.54 -4.95
N ARG A 57 4.90 5.78 -4.54
CA ARG A 57 5.33 6.08 -3.16
C ARG A 57 4.26 5.76 -2.12
N LEU A 58 2.98 5.94 -2.45
CA LEU A 58 1.88 5.51 -1.59
C LEU A 58 1.87 3.98 -1.42
N ARG A 59 2.06 3.23 -2.51
CA ARG A 59 2.19 1.77 -2.47
C ARG A 59 3.36 1.33 -1.57
N ARG A 60 4.51 2.02 -1.69
CA ARG A 60 5.66 1.81 -0.81
C ARG A 60 5.33 2.04 0.66
N ALA A 61 4.58 3.10 0.98
CA ALA A 61 4.18 3.40 2.36
C ALA A 61 3.37 2.24 2.96
N THR A 62 2.40 1.71 2.22
CA THR A 62 1.62 0.53 2.62
C THR A 62 2.51 -0.72 2.82
N THR A 63 3.47 -0.95 1.92
CA THR A 63 4.42 -2.07 2.06
C THR A 63 5.30 -1.91 3.32
N MET A 64 5.74 -0.70 3.61
CA MET A 64 6.51 -0.42 4.84
C MET A 64 5.67 -0.64 6.10
N GLU A 65 4.40 -0.22 6.10
CA GLU A 65 3.48 -0.46 7.20
C GLU A 65 3.32 -1.97 7.46
N THR A 66 3.02 -2.73 6.41
CA THR A 66 2.91 -4.20 6.49
C THR A 66 4.19 -4.82 7.03
N GLY A 67 5.36 -4.46 6.50
CA GLY A 67 6.64 -4.96 6.97
C GLY A 67 6.95 -4.63 8.43
N LEU A 68 6.54 -3.46 8.92
CA LEU A 68 6.67 -3.11 10.33
C LEU A 68 5.83 -4.06 11.23
N PHE A 69 4.61 -4.36 10.82
CA PHE A 69 3.76 -5.30 11.54
C PHE A 69 4.34 -6.72 11.51
N GLU A 70 4.86 -7.17 10.37
CA GLU A 70 5.48 -8.49 10.23
C GLU A 70 6.68 -8.67 11.14
N ILE A 71 7.62 -7.72 11.15
CA ILE A 71 8.79 -7.71 12.02
C ILE A 71 8.38 -7.80 13.50
N HIS A 72 7.37 -7.03 13.90
CA HIS A 72 6.91 -7.06 15.27
C HIS A 72 6.15 -8.34 15.64
N ALA A 73 5.39 -8.90 14.71
CA ALA A 73 4.72 -10.18 14.89
C ALA A 73 5.75 -11.32 15.09
N GLU A 74 6.83 -11.30 14.31
CA GLU A 74 7.95 -12.23 14.46
C GLU A 74 8.60 -12.13 15.86
N HIS A 75 8.97 -10.94 16.27
CA HIS A 75 9.52 -10.70 17.62
C HIS A 75 8.61 -11.18 18.74
N LEU A 76 7.28 -11.04 18.59
CA LEU A 76 6.32 -11.54 19.58
C LEU A 76 6.28 -13.07 19.61
N ARG A 77 6.39 -13.73 18.46
CA ARG A 77 6.44 -15.20 18.37
C ARG A 77 7.70 -15.74 19.02
N ASP A 78 8.86 -15.17 18.71
CA ASP A 78 10.15 -15.57 19.23
C ASP A 78 10.20 -15.40 20.77
N ASN A 79 9.73 -14.28 21.26
CA ASN A 79 9.67 -14.03 22.71
C ASN A 79 8.74 -15.03 23.43
N ARG A 80 7.62 -15.42 22.80
CA ARG A 80 6.71 -16.45 23.31
C ARG A 80 7.34 -17.83 23.32
N GLN A 81 8.11 -18.18 22.30
CA GLN A 81 8.83 -19.45 22.22
C GLN A 81 9.91 -19.52 23.30
N ASN A 82 10.70 -18.46 23.47
CA ASN A 82 11.73 -18.37 24.49
C ASN A 82 11.13 -18.50 25.91
N LEU A 83 9.97 -17.86 26.16
CA LEU A 83 9.28 -17.98 27.44
C LEU A 83 8.78 -19.40 27.69
N ARG A 84 8.28 -20.10 26.69
CA ARG A 84 7.84 -21.52 26.79
C ARG A 84 9.01 -22.45 27.10
N VAL A 85 10.16 -22.24 26.44
CA VAL A 85 11.37 -23.03 26.71
C VAL A 85 11.84 -22.83 28.14
N LEU A 86 11.83 -21.59 28.65
CA LEU A 86 12.22 -21.28 30.02
C LEU A 86 11.24 -21.89 31.05
N THR A 87 9.94 -21.85 30.81
CA THR A 87 8.92 -22.43 31.68
C THR A 87 8.94 -23.96 31.64
N GLN A 88 9.24 -24.59 30.50
CA GLN A 88 9.41 -26.04 30.41
C GLN A 88 10.67 -26.52 31.14
N SER A 89 11.71 -25.72 31.18
CA SER A 89 12.94 -26.06 31.93
C SER A 89 12.76 -25.99 33.45
N GLN A 90 11.72 -25.31 33.93
CA GLN A 90 11.41 -25.17 35.36
C GLN A 90 10.30 -26.09 35.86
N ASN A 91 9.49 -26.67 34.96
CA ASN A 91 8.35 -27.54 35.31
C ASN A 91 8.61 -28.98 34.90
N VAL A 92 9.39 -29.69 35.69
CA VAL A 92 9.41 -31.19 35.75
C VAL A 92 8.41 -31.64 36.80
N ILE A 93 7.15 -31.20 36.82
CA ILE A 93 6.06 -31.86 37.56
C ILE A 93 4.71 -31.35 37.03
N SER A 94 3.98 -32.30 36.39
CA SER A 94 2.54 -32.55 36.40
C SER A 94 1.58 -31.87 35.43
N PRO A 95 0.34 -32.40 35.36
CA PRO A 95 -0.07 -33.27 34.26
C PRO A 95 -1.22 -32.65 33.43
N ALA A 96 -1.48 -33.39 32.36
CA ALA A 96 -2.63 -33.35 31.49
C ALA A 96 -3.94 -32.76 32.05
N ALA A 97 -4.51 -31.82 31.31
CA ALA A 97 -5.96 -31.73 31.10
C ALA A 97 -6.20 -31.18 29.71
N GLY A 98 -6.82 -32.01 28.88
CA GLY A 98 -7.21 -31.71 27.51
C GLY A 98 -8.35 -30.69 27.46
N GLY A 99 -8.47 -30.07 26.31
CA GLY A 99 -9.56 -29.21 25.94
C GLY A 99 -9.30 -28.62 24.57
N GLU A 100 -9.58 -29.39 23.53
CA GLU A 100 -9.80 -28.86 22.19
C GLU A 100 -11.07 -28.02 22.19
N LEU A 101 -10.94 -26.71 22.14
CA LEU A 101 -12.05 -25.80 21.86
C LEU A 101 -11.64 -24.75 20.81
N ASN A 102 -12.06 -25.00 19.59
CA ASN A 102 -12.79 -24.11 18.71
C ASN A 102 -12.08 -23.01 17.90
N GLY A 103 -12.45 -22.95 16.61
CA GLY A 103 -12.09 -21.97 15.60
C GLY A 103 -12.29 -20.49 16.00
N GLY A 104 -13.18 -20.21 16.95
CA GLY A 104 -13.38 -18.87 17.51
C GLY A 104 -12.23 -18.35 18.35
N ALA A 105 -11.51 -19.22 19.04
CA ALA A 105 -10.34 -18.85 19.85
C ALA A 105 -9.13 -18.46 18.99
N LYS A 106 -9.01 -19.00 17.77
CA LYS A 106 -7.93 -18.63 16.84
C LYS A 106 -8.10 -17.20 16.30
N SER A 107 -9.33 -16.81 15.94
CA SER A 107 -9.63 -15.46 15.44
C SER A 107 -9.42 -14.40 16.53
N ALA A 108 -9.89 -14.65 17.75
CA ALA A 108 -9.64 -13.76 18.89
C ALA A 108 -8.15 -13.65 19.22
N GLY A 109 -7.39 -14.73 19.10
CA GLY A 109 -5.94 -14.73 19.30
C GLY A 109 -5.20 -13.83 18.31
N VAL A 110 -5.58 -13.89 17.03
CA VAL A 110 -5.00 -13.05 15.96
C VAL A 110 -5.29 -11.56 16.21
N ALA A 111 -6.53 -11.21 16.56
CA ALA A 111 -6.89 -9.82 16.86
C ALA A 111 -6.10 -9.24 18.04
N ILE A 112 -5.90 -10.03 19.10
CA ILE A 112 -5.08 -9.64 20.25
C ILE A 112 -3.61 -9.46 19.86
N GLU A 113 -3.08 -10.31 18.99
CA GLU A 113 -1.71 -10.18 18.49
C GLU A 113 -1.53 -8.90 17.66
N PHE A 114 -2.45 -8.59 16.77
CA PHE A 114 -2.45 -7.32 16.04
C PHE A 114 -2.50 -6.11 16.97
N ALA A 115 -3.36 -6.14 17.97
CA ALA A 115 -3.46 -5.07 18.96
C ALA A 115 -2.13 -4.88 19.75
N ARG A 116 -1.47 -5.97 20.13
CA ARG A 116 -0.16 -5.91 20.79
C ARG A 116 0.93 -5.38 19.89
N CYS A 117 0.96 -5.81 18.61
CA CYS A 117 1.88 -5.27 17.62
C CYS A 117 1.68 -3.76 17.45
N PHE A 118 0.43 -3.33 17.30
CA PHE A 118 0.09 -1.92 17.16
C PHE A 118 0.54 -1.10 18.38
N LEU A 119 0.23 -1.53 19.60
CA LEU A 119 0.63 -0.85 20.82
C LEU A 119 2.15 -0.72 20.95
N ARG A 120 2.91 -1.75 20.57
CA ARG A 120 4.37 -1.69 20.55
C ARG A 120 4.89 -0.71 19.51
N LEU A 121 4.36 -0.74 18.29
CA LEU A 121 4.74 0.18 17.22
C LEU A 121 4.41 1.63 17.58
N ALA A 122 3.24 1.86 18.19
CA ALA A 122 2.82 3.19 18.63
C ALA A 122 3.72 3.75 19.76
N ASN A 123 4.26 2.88 20.62
CA ASN A 123 5.12 3.26 21.74
C ASN A 123 6.63 3.24 21.40
N LEU A 124 7.02 3.03 20.14
CA LEU A 124 8.42 3.13 19.74
C LEU A 124 8.91 4.58 19.87
N PRO A 125 10.13 4.80 20.43
CA PRO A 125 10.65 6.15 20.66
C PRO A 125 10.90 6.95 19.38
N ASN A 126 10.95 6.30 18.24
CA ASN A 126 11.11 6.93 16.92
C ASN A 126 9.79 7.29 16.20
N PHE A 127 8.64 6.98 16.79
CA PHE A 127 7.30 7.26 16.25
C PHE A 127 7.16 6.84 14.78
N ALA A 128 7.58 5.63 14.43
CA ALA A 128 7.66 5.15 13.05
C ALA A 128 6.31 5.20 12.33
N LEU A 129 5.23 4.74 12.97
CA LEU A 129 3.88 4.77 12.38
C LEU A 129 3.36 6.20 12.20
N ASP A 130 3.59 7.09 13.16
CA ASP A 130 3.16 8.48 13.07
C ASP A 130 3.88 9.23 11.92
N ARG A 131 5.17 8.96 11.76
CA ARG A 131 5.92 9.48 10.61
C ARG A 131 5.39 8.95 9.29
N LEU A 132 5.13 7.64 9.22
CA LEU A 132 4.60 6.99 8.02
C LEU A 132 3.24 7.58 7.64
N SER A 133 2.32 7.70 8.60
CA SER A 133 0.99 8.31 8.43
C SER A 133 1.07 9.76 7.92
N ARG A 134 1.99 10.57 8.45
CA ARG A 134 2.20 11.95 7.95
C ARG A 134 2.72 11.98 6.53
N TYR A 135 3.62 11.06 6.16
CA TYR A 135 4.10 10.93 4.77
C TYR A 135 2.97 10.54 3.85
N GLU A 136 2.21 9.52 4.21
CA GLU A 136 1.06 9.05 3.45
C GLU A 136 0.03 10.18 3.24
N ALA A 137 -0.36 10.88 4.30
CA ALA A 137 -1.27 12.03 4.21
C ALA A 137 -0.74 13.15 3.30
N THR A 138 0.58 13.33 3.24
CA THR A 138 1.20 14.32 2.37
C THR A 138 1.17 13.87 0.91
N LEU A 139 1.50 12.60 0.63
CA LEU A 139 1.44 12.02 -0.70
C LEU A 139 0.01 12.02 -1.25
N TRP A 140 -0.99 11.65 -0.44
CA TRP A 140 -2.41 11.71 -0.82
C TRP A 140 -2.86 13.12 -1.16
N ARG A 141 -2.44 14.13 -0.40
CA ARG A 141 -2.75 15.54 -0.73
C ARG A 141 -2.14 15.95 -2.05
N GLN A 142 -0.92 15.53 -2.34
CA GLN A 142 -0.25 15.84 -3.62
C GLN A 142 -0.91 15.09 -4.78
N ALA A 143 -1.19 13.80 -4.64
CA ALA A 143 -1.87 12.99 -5.64
C ALA A 143 -3.24 13.59 -5.99
N ARG A 144 -4.04 13.96 -4.98
CA ARG A 144 -5.36 14.61 -5.19
C ARG A 144 -5.25 15.95 -5.90
N ARG A 145 -4.23 16.76 -5.61
CA ARG A 145 -3.99 18.03 -6.33
C ARG A 145 -3.63 17.78 -7.80
N THR A 146 -2.82 16.75 -8.07
CA THR A 146 -2.43 16.38 -9.43
C THR A 146 -3.63 15.86 -10.21
N LEU A 147 -4.45 14.98 -9.60
CA LEU A 147 -5.71 14.50 -10.19
C LEU A 147 -6.66 15.66 -10.52
N TYR A 148 -6.84 16.57 -9.59
CA TYR A 148 -7.70 17.75 -9.82
C TYR A 148 -7.18 18.62 -10.98
N ALA A 149 -5.85 18.81 -11.07
CA ALA A 149 -5.25 19.55 -12.18
C ALA A 149 -5.48 18.87 -13.52
N LEU A 150 -5.32 17.54 -13.59
CA LEU A 150 -5.62 16.75 -14.78
C LEU A 150 -7.09 16.86 -15.19
N GLU A 151 -8.01 16.72 -14.23
CA GLU A 151 -9.45 16.87 -14.46
C GLU A 151 -9.79 18.27 -15.00
N MET A 152 -9.18 19.34 -14.45
CA MET A 152 -9.39 20.71 -14.92
C MET A 152 -8.85 20.91 -16.34
N LEU A 153 -7.76 20.29 -16.71
CA LEU A 153 -7.23 20.34 -18.06
C LEU A 153 -8.13 19.58 -19.04
N ASP A 154 -8.62 18.41 -18.62
CA ASP A 154 -9.51 17.60 -19.44
C ASP A 154 -10.84 18.30 -19.72
N ARG A 155 -11.44 18.95 -18.73
CA ARG A 155 -12.66 19.77 -18.90
C ARG A 155 -12.51 20.96 -19.85
N ARG A 156 -11.28 21.43 -20.08
CA ARG A 156 -10.99 22.53 -21.04
C ARG A 156 -10.85 22.05 -22.48
N LYS A 157 -10.73 20.73 -22.69
CA LYS A 157 -10.64 20.16 -24.03
C LYS A 157 -12.00 20.18 -24.70
N PRO A 158 -12.08 20.52 -26.02
CA PRO A 158 -13.33 20.41 -26.77
C PRO A 158 -13.85 18.97 -26.69
N GLN A 159 -15.16 18.84 -26.65
CA GLN A 159 -15.94 17.62 -26.34
C GLN A 159 -15.67 16.39 -27.25
N GLU A 160 -14.83 16.50 -28.26
CA GLU A 160 -14.54 15.43 -29.21
C GLU A 160 -13.87 14.18 -28.59
N ARG A 161 -13.28 14.29 -27.42
CA ARG A 161 -12.60 13.18 -26.74
C ARG A 161 -13.49 12.36 -25.82
N SER A 162 -14.63 12.87 -25.44
CA SER A 162 -15.60 12.18 -24.56
C SER A 162 -16.22 10.94 -25.20
N HIS A 163 -16.12 10.79 -26.52
CA HIS A 163 -16.68 9.64 -27.24
C HIS A 163 -15.86 8.34 -27.15
N HIS A 164 -14.58 8.40 -26.81
CA HIS A 164 -13.75 7.18 -26.77
C HIS A 164 -14.04 6.30 -25.56
N VAL A 165 -14.36 6.89 -24.40
CA VAL A 165 -14.65 6.14 -23.17
C VAL A 165 -15.99 5.41 -23.25
N TRP A 166 -16.96 5.96 -23.96
CA TRP A 166 -18.30 5.36 -24.12
C TRP A 166 -18.37 4.26 -25.19
N GLN A 167 -17.45 4.20 -26.15
CA GLN A 167 -17.45 3.16 -27.17
C GLN A 167 -17.00 1.79 -26.68
N PHE A 168 -16.21 1.70 -25.61
CA PHE A 168 -15.84 0.42 -24.99
C PHE A 168 -17.02 -0.23 -24.24
N GLY A 169 -17.96 0.54 -23.71
CA GLY A 169 -19.15 0.02 -23.01
C GLY A 169 -20.23 -0.53 -23.95
N MET A 170 -20.34 -0.06 -25.18
CA MET A 170 -21.42 -0.45 -26.10
C MET A 170 -21.11 -1.65 -27.01
N LYS A 171 -19.85 -2.01 -27.21
CA LYS A 171 -19.51 -3.16 -28.07
C LYS A 171 -19.81 -4.52 -27.45
N ASN A 172 -20.04 -4.61 -26.16
CA ASN A 172 -20.36 -5.87 -25.50
C ASN A 172 -21.87 -6.17 -25.36
N THR A 173 -22.74 -5.22 -25.71
CA THR A 173 -24.21 -5.42 -25.54
C THR A 173 -24.92 -5.90 -26.82
N ILE A 174 -24.26 -5.89 -27.97
CA ILE A 174 -24.93 -6.20 -29.27
C ILE A 174 -24.63 -7.64 -29.78
N LYS A 175 -23.84 -8.44 -29.06
CA LYS A 175 -23.56 -9.83 -29.45
C LYS A 175 -24.45 -10.90 -28.80
N GLY A 176 -25.54 -10.52 -28.13
CA GLY A 176 -26.37 -11.41 -27.35
C GLY A 176 -27.76 -11.77 -27.94
N ASN A 177 -28.18 -11.26 -29.10
CA ASN A 177 -29.53 -11.56 -29.61
C ASN A 177 -29.56 -11.77 -31.13
N ALA A 178 -29.06 -12.89 -31.58
CA ALA A 178 -29.36 -13.40 -32.93
C ALA A 178 -29.18 -14.94 -32.99
N VAL A 179 -30.00 -15.69 -32.26
CA VAL A 179 -30.36 -17.08 -32.60
C VAL A 179 -31.76 -17.32 -32.07
N THR A 180 -32.76 -17.20 -32.91
CA THR A 180 -33.98 -18.04 -32.99
C THR A 180 -34.88 -17.47 -34.09
N ARG A 181 -34.74 -18.05 -35.27
CA ARG A 181 -35.90 -18.45 -36.13
C ARG A 181 -35.38 -19.29 -37.28
#